data_53cec25d354402d7371ab35c5312e43c
#
_entry.id   53cec25d354402d7371ab35c5312e43c
#
_cell.length_a   1.000
_cell.length_b   1.000
_cell.length_c   1.000
_cell.angle_alpha   90.00
_cell.angle_beta   90.00
_cell.angle_gamma   90.00
#
_symmetry.space_group_name_H-M   'P 1'
#
loop_
_entity.id
_entity.type
_entity.pdbx_description
1 polymer ?
#
loop_
_entity_poly.entity_id
_entity_poly.type
_entity_poly.pdbx_seq_one_letter_code
_entity_poly.pdbx_strand_id
1 'polypeptide(L)'
;GAHCTLIHVTQGRLEDPAATKEAKQQYLKDLLTMNQKAAEKLGADTIWLGYVSSNMPSLEDFAQRMEQYFVDEKVDLVITHWRGSMHPRHINTHDAVVTAVKRLREKGNPIRLVYGETFEDLVGFLPQAYFTLNPEEVTQWYDAMKEYAVFRGEVNDFPYQQYYPTIGKVRQIESNNSGYTVAYMYASLIEPQLW
;
A
#
# COMPACT_ATOMS: atom_id res chain seq x y z
N GLY A 1 -3.97 17.56 -11.60
CA GLY A 1 -3.80 16.15 -11.21
C GLY A 1 -4.26 15.91 -9.79
N ALA A 2 -4.38 14.66 -9.38
CA ALA A 2 -4.68 14.33 -7.99
C ALA A 2 -3.43 14.56 -7.12
N HIS A 3 -3.64 15.03 -5.89
CA HIS A 3 -2.61 15.02 -4.86
C HIS A 3 -2.56 13.61 -4.24
N CYS A 4 -1.37 13.02 -4.15
CA CYS A 4 -1.19 11.66 -3.66
C CYS A 4 -0.22 11.64 -2.47
N THR A 5 -0.55 10.89 -1.43
CA THR A 5 0.34 10.65 -0.28
C THR A 5 0.55 9.16 -0.06
N LEU A 6 1.80 8.74 0.02
CA LEU A 6 2.19 7.38 0.39
C LEU A 6 2.35 7.29 1.92
N ILE A 7 1.55 6.45 2.57
CA ILE A 7 1.61 6.26 4.03
C ILE A 7 2.33 4.95 4.36
N HIS A 8 3.54 5.06 4.87
CA HIS A 8 4.33 3.93 5.36
C HIS A 8 4.00 3.66 6.83
N VAL A 9 3.32 2.55 7.09
CA VAL A 9 2.76 2.25 8.42
C VAL A 9 3.84 1.80 9.40
N THR A 10 4.70 0.88 9.01
CA THR A 10 5.75 0.35 9.89
C THR A 10 7.11 0.91 9.54
N GLN A 11 7.98 0.98 10.56
CA GLN A 11 9.36 1.44 10.35
C GLN A 11 10.24 0.44 9.58
N GLY A 12 9.73 -0.78 9.31
CA GLY A 12 10.58 -1.85 8.79
C GLY A 12 11.62 -2.33 9.82
N ARG A 13 12.37 -3.34 9.46
CA ARG A 13 13.53 -3.78 10.25
C ARG A 13 14.48 -4.58 9.38
N LEU A 14 15.76 -4.51 9.69
CA LEU A 14 16.74 -5.45 9.17
C LEU A 14 16.57 -6.78 9.92
N GLU A 15 16.20 -7.83 9.19
CA GLU A 15 15.87 -9.14 9.79
C GLU A 15 17.11 -10.04 10.01
N ASP A 16 18.31 -9.56 9.70
CA ASP A 16 19.54 -10.26 10.00
C ASP A 16 19.78 -10.35 11.52
N PRO A 17 19.75 -11.55 12.13
CA PRO A 17 20.02 -11.73 13.55
C PRO A 17 21.43 -11.30 13.95
N ALA A 18 22.41 -11.39 13.04
CA ALA A 18 23.81 -11.04 13.27
C ALA A 18 24.07 -9.53 13.11
N ALA A 19 23.11 -8.76 12.60
CA ALA A 19 23.29 -7.31 12.40
C ALA A 19 23.46 -6.57 13.72
N THR A 20 24.47 -5.69 13.76
CA THR A 20 24.73 -4.82 14.91
C THR A 20 23.60 -3.80 15.10
N LYS A 21 23.57 -3.16 16.28
CA LYS A 21 22.60 -2.08 16.56
C LYS A 21 22.78 -0.91 15.59
N GLU A 22 24.02 -0.58 15.27
CA GLU A 22 24.37 0.49 14.34
C GLU A 22 23.90 0.16 12.92
N ALA A 23 24.09 -1.08 12.45
CA ALA A 23 23.61 -1.54 11.15
C ALA A 23 22.09 -1.46 11.06
N LYS A 24 21.36 -1.85 12.12
CA LYS A 24 19.89 -1.75 12.19
C LYS A 24 19.43 -0.29 12.15
N GLN A 25 20.12 0.61 12.85
CA GLN A 25 19.79 2.05 12.82
C GLN A 25 20.10 2.67 11.45
N GLN A 26 21.20 2.28 10.82
CA GLN A 26 21.53 2.77 9.48
C GLN A 26 20.48 2.31 8.46
N TYR A 27 20.08 1.04 8.51
CA TYR A 27 19.01 0.51 7.65
C TYR A 27 17.71 1.33 7.75
N LEU A 28 17.30 1.74 8.95
CA LEU A 28 16.10 2.58 9.12
C LEU A 28 16.26 3.96 8.47
N LYS A 29 17.44 4.58 8.56
CA LYS A 29 17.71 5.85 7.88
C LYS A 29 17.68 5.68 6.36
N ASP A 30 18.27 4.60 5.87
CA ASP A 30 18.29 4.29 4.45
C ASP A 30 16.88 4.05 3.93
N LEU A 31 16.04 3.34 4.68
CA LEU A 31 14.64 3.10 4.33
C LEU A 31 13.82 4.39 4.25
N LEU A 32 14.03 5.33 5.17
CA LEU A 32 13.41 6.67 5.08
C LEU A 32 13.82 7.40 3.80
N THR A 33 15.11 7.35 3.46
CA THR A 33 15.64 7.95 2.24
C THR A 33 15.04 7.28 1.00
N MET A 34 14.91 5.95 0.98
CA MET A 34 14.26 5.21 -0.11
C MET A 34 12.79 5.62 -0.27
N ASN A 35 12.06 5.75 0.84
CA ASN A 35 10.67 6.19 0.82
C ASN A 35 10.52 7.59 0.21
N GLN A 36 11.37 8.54 0.61
CA GLN A 36 11.36 9.90 0.07
C GLN A 36 11.65 9.92 -1.43
N LYS A 37 12.71 9.25 -1.86
CA LYS A 37 13.11 9.21 -3.28
C LYS A 37 12.04 8.54 -4.15
N ALA A 38 11.41 7.47 -3.67
CA ALA A 38 10.33 6.81 -4.40
C ALA A 38 9.12 7.73 -4.54
N ALA A 39 8.72 8.42 -3.47
CA ALA A 39 7.63 9.39 -3.50
C ALA A 39 7.93 10.56 -4.45
N GLU A 40 9.12 11.15 -4.38
CA GLU A 40 9.57 12.23 -5.29
C GLU A 40 9.44 11.81 -6.76
N LYS A 41 9.90 10.60 -7.12
CA LYS A 41 9.79 10.08 -8.48
C LYS A 41 8.36 9.89 -8.95
N LEU A 42 7.44 9.58 -8.03
CA LEU A 42 6.01 9.44 -8.31
C LEU A 42 5.25 10.77 -8.29
N GLY A 43 5.90 11.86 -7.89
CA GLY A 43 5.22 13.15 -7.68
C GLY A 43 4.23 13.09 -6.51
N ALA A 44 4.52 12.30 -5.49
CA ALA A 44 3.70 12.08 -4.31
C ALA A 44 4.39 12.59 -3.05
N ASP A 45 3.60 12.92 -2.03
CA ASP A 45 4.10 13.10 -0.68
C ASP A 45 4.29 11.77 0.03
N THR A 46 5.05 11.76 1.12
CA THR A 46 5.23 10.56 1.94
C THR A 46 5.12 10.87 3.43
N ILE A 47 4.45 9.96 4.14
CA ILE A 47 4.34 9.99 5.60
C ILE A 47 4.81 8.65 6.16
N TRP A 48 5.55 8.72 7.23
CA TRP A 48 5.99 7.55 7.96
C TRP A 48 5.38 7.54 9.36
N LEU A 49 4.49 6.57 9.63
CA LEU A 49 3.88 6.43 10.94
C LEU A 49 4.85 5.85 11.98
N GLY A 50 5.85 5.10 11.52
CA GLY A 50 6.96 4.63 12.35
C GLY A 50 6.58 3.56 13.37
N TYR A 51 5.46 2.83 13.16
CA TYR A 51 5.08 1.78 14.08
C TYR A 51 6.06 0.61 14.06
N VAL A 52 6.34 0.07 15.23
CA VAL A 52 7.17 -1.12 15.37
C VAL A 52 6.32 -2.36 15.16
N SER A 53 6.73 -3.25 14.28
CA SER A 53 5.95 -4.45 13.91
C SER A 53 5.57 -5.35 15.10
N SER A 54 6.40 -5.39 16.15
CA SER A 54 6.13 -6.14 17.38
C SER A 54 5.30 -5.37 18.41
N ASN A 55 5.02 -4.10 18.15
CA ASN A 55 4.27 -3.22 19.04
C ASN A 55 3.39 -2.27 18.21
N MET A 56 2.49 -2.85 17.45
CA MET A 56 1.48 -2.09 16.71
C MET A 56 0.49 -1.45 17.70
N PRO A 57 -0.04 -0.27 17.39
CA PRO A 57 -1.12 0.31 18.19
C PRO A 57 -2.35 -0.61 18.20
N SER A 58 -3.25 -0.36 19.14
CA SER A 58 -4.56 -1.02 19.11
C SER A 58 -5.29 -0.70 17.79
N LEU A 59 -6.22 -1.56 17.37
CA LEU A 59 -7.05 -1.28 16.20
C LEU A 59 -7.76 0.07 16.35
N GLU A 60 -8.25 0.37 17.53
CA GLU A 60 -8.95 1.62 17.84
C GLU A 60 -8.07 2.84 17.66
N ASP A 61 -6.86 2.85 18.27
CA ASP A 61 -5.94 3.98 18.19
C ASP A 61 -5.44 4.19 16.74
N PHE A 62 -5.19 3.09 16.03
CA PHE A 62 -4.74 3.18 14.65
C PHE A 62 -5.87 3.69 13.74
N ALA A 63 -7.09 3.19 13.88
CA ALA A 63 -8.23 3.66 13.11
C ALA A 63 -8.52 5.14 13.38
N GLN A 64 -8.48 5.57 14.65
CA GLN A 64 -8.67 6.97 15.02
C GLN A 64 -7.61 7.89 14.39
N ARG A 65 -6.34 7.46 14.38
CA ARG A 65 -5.27 8.21 13.73
C ARG A 65 -5.49 8.35 12.23
N MET A 66 -5.92 7.26 11.57
CA MET A 66 -6.21 7.30 10.12
C MET A 66 -7.44 8.16 9.83
N GLU A 67 -8.49 8.05 10.64
CA GLU A 67 -9.69 8.88 10.51
C GLU A 67 -9.35 10.37 10.60
N GLN A 68 -8.57 10.77 11.61
CA GLN A 68 -8.15 12.15 11.77
C GLN A 68 -7.33 12.63 10.56
N TYR A 69 -6.37 11.82 10.11
CA TYR A 69 -5.56 12.14 8.93
C TYR A 69 -6.44 12.34 7.68
N PHE A 70 -7.41 11.45 7.44
CA PHE A 70 -8.26 11.54 6.25
C PHE A 70 -9.15 12.80 6.28
N VAL A 71 -9.55 13.26 7.46
CA VAL A 71 -10.29 14.52 7.63
C VAL A 71 -9.40 15.73 7.38
N ASP A 72 -8.24 15.78 8.02
CA ASP A 72 -7.32 16.93 7.98
C ASP A 72 -6.82 17.18 6.54
N GLU A 73 -6.48 16.10 5.83
CA GLU A 73 -5.98 16.16 4.45
C GLU A 73 -7.11 16.11 3.40
N LYS A 74 -8.38 16.07 3.82
CA LYS A 74 -9.55 16.02 2.93
C LYS A 74 -9.46 14.90 1.90
N VAL A 75 -9.05 13.72 2.34
CA VAL A 75 -8.85 12.55 1.47
C VAL A 75 -10.18 12.10 0.88
N ASP A 76 -10.25 11.95 -0.44
CA ASP A 76 -11.46 11.51 -1.15
C ASP A 76 -11.36 10.06 -1.67
N LEU A 77 -10.15 9.52 -1.77
CA LEU A 77 -9.88 8.14 -2.16
C LEU A 77 -8.75 7.55 -1.34
N VAL A 78 -8.98 6.36 -0.79
CA VAL A 78 -7.98 5.55 -0.11
C VAL A 78 -7.74 4.26 -0.89
N ILE A 79 -6.48 3.93 -1.10
CA ILE A 79 -6.04 2.63 -1.61
C ILE A 79 -5.28 1.94 -0.47
N THR A 80 -5.69 0.74 -0.08
CA THR A 80 -5.05 -0.02 1.00
C THR A 80 -4.94 -1.49 0.65
N HIS A 81 -4.34 -2.26 1.55
CA HIS A 81 -4.23 -3.71 1.43
C HIS A 81 -5.59 -4.40 1.47
N TRP A 82 -5.70 -5.51 0.74
CA TRP A 82 -6.79 -6.45 0.94
C TRP A 82 -6.52 -7.31 2.19
N ARG A 83 -7.58 -7.68 2.89
CA ARG A 83 -7.50 -8.46 4.14
C ARG A 83 -7.02 -9.91 3.93
N GLY A 84 -7.16 -10.45 2.73
CA GLY A 84 -6.72 -11.79 2.36
C GLY A 84 -5.19 -11.91 2.25
N SER A 85 -4.48 -11.40 3.25
CA SER A 85 -3.03 -11.37 3.33
C SER A 85 -2.50 -12.46 4.24
N MET A 86 -1.33 -13.00 3.89
CA MET A 86 -0.54 -13.83 4.80
C MET A 86 0.29 -12.98 5.78
N HIS A 87 0.29 -11.65 5.61
CA HIS A 87 1.11 -10.73 6.39
C HIS A 87 0.30 -10.02 7.47
N PRO A 88 0.51 -10.28 8.76
CA PRO A 88 -0.30 -9.69 9.84
C PRO A 88 -0.36 -8.16 9.82
N ARG A 89 0.72 -7.49 9.38
CA ARG A 89 0.76 -6.01 9.30
C ARG A 89 -0.13 -5.45 8.21
N HIS A 90 -0.28 -6.17 7.08
CA HIS A 90 -1.24 -5.81 6.04
C HIS A 90 -2.68 -5.95 6.54
N ILE A 91 -2.96 -7.04 7.27
CA ILE A 91 -4.28 -7.25 7.91
C ILE A 91 -4.59 -6.13 8.90
N ASN A 92 -3.64 -5.79 9.78
CA ASN A 92 -3.83 -4.70 10.75
C ASN A 92 -4.06 -3.35 10.06
N THR A 93 -3.32 -3.07 8.97
CA THR A 93 -3.49 -1.84 8.17
C THR A 93 -4.86 -1.83 7.51
N HIS A 94 -5.26 -2.94 6.89
CA HIS A 94 -6.59 -3.09 6.30
C HIS A 94 -7.68 -2.79 7.32
N ASP A 95 -7.66 -3.50 8.46
CA ASP A 95 -8.71 -3.42 9.47
C ASP A 95 -8.82 -1.99 10.06
N ALA A 96 -7.69 -1.30 10.28
CA ALA A 96 -7.69 0.08 10.77
C ALA A 96 -8.22 1.07 9.73
N VAL A 97 -7.79 0.96 8.47
CA VAL A 97 -8.23 1.84 7.39
C VAL A 97 -9.73 1.64 7.08
N VAL A 98 -10.19 0.39 7.00
CA VAL A 98 -11.61 0.07 6.80
C VAL A 98 -12.47 0.64 7.91
N THR A 99 -12.02 0.49 9.18
CA THR A 99 -12.73 1.05 10.35
C THR A 99 -12.81 2.57 10.27
N ALA A 100 -11.71 3.25 9.93
CA ALA A 100 -11.67 4.69 9.77
C ALA A 100 -12.62 5.18 8.67
N VAL A 101 -12.55 4.57 7.49
CA VAL A 101 -13.42 4.92 6.36
C VAL A 101 -14.89 4.69 6.66
N LYS A 102 -15.23 3.58 7.34
CA LYS A 102 -16.59 3.28 7.77
C LYS A 102 -17.14 4.39 8.68
N ARG A 103 -16.39 4.76 9.71
CA ARG A 103 -16.77 5.86 10.64
C ARG A 103 -16.97 7.19 9.93
N LEU A 104 -16.12 7.51 8.96
CA LEU A 104 -16.25 8.73 8.18
C LEU A 104 -17.51 8.72 7.32
N ARG A 105 -17.84 7.59 6.69
CA ARG A 105 -19.08 7.44 5.91
C ARG A 105 -20.32 7.54 6.80
N GLU A 106 -20.32 6.95 7.99
CA GLU A 106 -21.39 7.09 8.97
C GLU A 106 -21.62 8.55 9.39
N LYS A 107 -20.56 9.38 9.35
CA LYS A 107 -20.62 10.83 9.58
C LYS A 107 -20.95 11.65 8.32
N GLY A 108 -21.28 11.00 7.19
CA GLY A 108 -21.65 11.65 5.94
C GLY A 108 -20.47 12.06 5.03
N ASN A 109 -19.24 11.62 5.35
CA ASN A 109 -18.09 11.88 4.47
C ASN A 109 -18.08 10.88 3.31
N PRO A 110 -18.07 11.33 2.03
CA PRO A 110 -18.17 10.44 0.86
C PRO A 110 -16.85 9.78 0.45
N ILE A 111 -15.91 9.60 1.36
CA ILE A 111 -14.61 8.99 1.11
C ILE A 111 -14.73 7.62 0.45
N ARG A 112 -13.97 7.40 -0.61
CA ARG A 112 -13.92 6.14 -1.37
C ARG A 112 -12.80 5.25 -0.88
N LEU A 113 -12.98 3.94 -0.99
CA LEU A 113 -11.99 2.94 -0.62
C LEU A 113 -11.91 1.85 -1.68
N VAL A 114 -10.69 1.50 -2.06
CA VAL A 114 -10.38 0.34 -2.90
C VAL A 114 -9.19 -0.43 -2.32
N TYR A 115 -9.09 -1.70 -2.66
CA TYR A 115 -7.96 -2.54 -2.30
C TYR A 115 -7.03 -2.73 -3.49
N GLY A 116 -5.73 -2.47 -3.29
CA GLY A 116 -4.70 -2.69 -4.30
C GLY A 116 -4.24 -4.14 -4.31
N GLU A 117 -3.86 -4.63 -5.48
CA GLU A 117 -3.29 -5.96 -5.66
C GLU A 117 -1.83 -5.97 -5.25
N THR A 118 -1.47 -6.80 -4.28
CA THR A 118 -0.08 -7.11 -3.90
C THR A 118 0.11 -8.62 -3.83
N PHE A 119 1.33 -9.11 -4.04
CA PHE A 119 1.59 -10.56 -4.08
C PHE A 119 1.28 -11.27 -2.76
N GLU A 120 1.34 -10.57 -1.63
CA GLU A 120 1.05 -11.13 -0.31
C GLU A 120 -0.44 -11.15 0.04
N ASP A 121 -1.28 -10.43 -0.70
CA ASP A 121 -2.68 -10.14 -0.37
C ASP A 121 -3.66 -10.80 -1.36
N LEU A 122 -3.32 -11.97 -1.90
CA LEU A 122 -4.09 -12.58 -2.99
C LEU A 122 -5.21 -13.53 -2.55
N VAL A 123 -5.30 -13.89 -1.28
CA VAL A 123 -6.34 -14.83 -0.82
C VAL A 123 -7.70 -14.17 -0.91
N GLY A 124 -8.51 -14.62 -1.90
CA GLY A 124 -9.84 -14.06 -2.16
C GLY A 124 -9.85 -12.68 -2.79
N PHE A 125 -8.72 -12.18 -3.30
CA PHE A 125 -8.69 -10.95 -4.09
C PHE A 125 -9.40 -11.17 -5.43
N LEU A 126 -10.42 -10.36 -5.69
CA LEU A 126 -11.21 -10.40 -6.92
C LEU A 126 -10.97 -9.12 -7.71
N PRO A 127 -10.26 -9.17 -8.83
CA PRO A 127 -10.11 -8.01 -9.72
C PRO A 127 -11.49 -7.52 -10.21
N GLN A 128 -11.81 -6.26 -9.94
CA GLN A 128 -13.10 -5.65 -10.28
C GLN A 128 -12.95 -4.32 -11.02
N ALA A 129 -11.82 -3.66 -10.85
CA ALA A 129 -11.47 -2.44 -11.56
C ALA A 129 -10.07 -2.56 -12.11
N TYR A 130 -9.85 -2.05 -13.31
CA TYR A 130 -8.57 -2.11 -14.02
C TYR A 130 -8.15 -0.71 -14.42
N PHE A 131 -6.89 -0.40 -14.18
CA PHE A 131 -6.28 0.85 -14.61
C PHE A 131 -5.07 0.55 -15.48
N THR A 132 -5.06 1.10 -16.68
CA THR A 132 -3.98 0.89 -17.65
C THR A 132 -3.03 2.07 -17.62
N LEU A 133 -1.77 1.76 -17.40
CA LEU A 133 -0.68 2.72 -17.43
C LEU A 133 -0.12 2.87 -18.86
N ASN A 134 0.21 4.07 -19.23
CA ASN A 134 0.99 4.31 -20.43
C ASN A 134 2.49 3.93 -20.21
N PRO A 135 3.32 3.81 -21.27
CA PRO A 135 4.72 3.39 -21.11
C PRO A 135 5.57 4.32 -20.22
N GLU A 136 5.29 5.62 -20.21
CA GLU A 136 6.01 6.60 -19.40
C GLU A 136 5.66 6.42 -17.91
N GLU A 137 4.38 6.24 -17.58
CA GLU A 137 3.91 5.94 -16.23
C GLU A 137 4.47 4.62 -15.70
N VAL A 138 4.56 3.59 -16.55
CA VAL A 138 5.19 2.31 -16.19
C VAL A 138 6.67 2.51 -15.87
N THR A 139 7.38 3.27 -16.71
CA THR A 139 8.81 3.58 -16.50
C THR A 139 9.00 4.34 -15.19
N GLN A 140 8.21 5.39 -14.96
CA GLN A 140 8.24 6.20 -13.73
C GLN A 140 8.00 5.33 -12.50
N TRP A 141 6.98 4.47 -12.55
CA TRP A 141 6.67 3.56 -11.46
C TRP A 141 7.82 2.59 -11.16
N TYR A 142 8.39 1.95 -12.20
CA TYR A 142 9.54 1.05 -12.02
C TYR A 142 10.76 1.76 -11.45
N ASP A 143 11.04 2.97 -11.90
CA ASP A 143 12.17 3.75 -11.42
C ASP A 143 11.99 4.21 -9.97
N ALA A 144 10.75 4.47 -9.56
CA ALA A 144 10.42 4.71 -8.16
C ALA A 144 10.59 3.43 -7.31
N MET A 145 10.07 2.29 -7.77
CA MET A 145 10.17 1.03 -7.03
C MET A 145 11.60 0.53 -6.87
N LYS A 146 12.49 0.81 -7.83
CA LYS A 146 13.92 0.49 -7.74
C LYS A 146 14.66 1.24 -6.62
N GLU A 147 14.09 2.30 -6.05
CA GLU A 147 14.68 2.93 -4.87
C GLU A 147 14.67 1.98 -3.66
N TYR A 148 13.71 1.05 -3.60
CA TYR A 148 13.62 0.08 -2.50
C TYR A 148 14.57 -1.10 -2.68
N ALA A 149 15.40 -1.34 -1.67
CA ALA A 149 16.31 -2.50 -1.62
C ALA A 149 15.55 -3.83 -1.77
N VAL A 150 14.36 -3.94 -1.19
CA VAL A 150 13.51 -5.13 -1.31
C VAL A 150 13.11 -5.37 -2.77
N PHE A 151 12.76 -4.33 -3.51
CA PHE A 151 12.37 -4.47 -4.92
C PHE A 151 13.55 -4.86 -5.82
N ARG A 152 14.76 -4.46 -5.44
CA ARG A 152 15.99 -4.88 -6.13
C ARG A 152 16.45 -6.30 -5.80
N GLY A 153 15.78 -6.99 -4.85
CA GLY A 153 16.16 -8.34 -4.41
C GLY A 153 17.31 -8.38 -3.40
N GLU A 154 17.57 -7.26 -2.70
CA GLU A 154 18.66 -7.13 -1.73
C GLU A 154 18.25 -7.52 -0.29
N VAL A 155 16.96 -7.78 -0.06
CA VAL A 155 16.41 -8.02 1.29
C VAL A 155 15.81 -9.42 1.43
N ASN A 156 15.21 -9.93 0.37
CA ASN A 156 14.63 -11.27 0.32
C ASN A 156 14.73 -11.83 -1.10
N ASP A 157 14.47 -13.12 -1.26
CA ASP A 157 14.60 -13.84 -2.53
C ASP A 157 13.35 -13.72 -3.42
N PHE A 158 12.35 -12.92 -3.07
CA PHE A 158 11.17 -12.79 -3.90
C PHE A 158 11.48 -11.97 -5.16
N PRO A 159 11.14 -12.48 -6.37
CA PRO A 159 11.52 -11.87 -7.64
C PRO A 159 10.58 -10.73 -8.05
N TYR A 160 10.53 -9.64 -7.28
CA TYR A 160 9.63 -8.50 -7.52
C TYR A 160 9.69 -7.95 -8.95
N GLN A 161 10.90 -7.84 -9.51
CA GLN A 161 11.12 -7.30 -10.85
C GLN A 161 10.61 -8.24 -11.98
N GLN A 162 10.35 -9.50 -11.67
CA GLN A 162 9.70 -10.44 -12.59
C GLN A 162 8.20 -10.56 -12.31
N TYR A 163 7.81 -10.55 -11.04
CA TYR A 163 6.43 -10.72 -10.63
C TYR A 163 5.53 -9.61 -11.18
N TYR A 164 5.88 -8.34 -10.94
CA TYR A 164 5.01 -7.23 -11.34
C TYR A 164 4.81 -7.06 -12.84
N PRO A 165 5.83 -7.22 -13.72
CA PRO A 165 5.58 -7.27 -15.16
C PRO A 165 4.66 -8.42 -15.57
N THR A 166 4.79 -9.58 -14.92
CA THR A 166 3.98 -10.75 -15.21
C THR A 166 2.53 -10.53 -14.83
N ILE A 167 2.25 -10.09 -13.61
CA ILE A 167 0.88 -9.84 -13.18
C ILE A 167 0.23 -8.72 -13.99
N GLY A 168 0.95 -7.64 -14.30
CA GLY A 168 0.47 -6.58 -15.16
C GLY A 168 0.08 -7.07 -16.56
N LYS A 169 0.81 -8.06 -17.10
CA LYS A 169 0.45 -8.72 -18.36
C LYS A 169 -0.81 -9.58 -18.24
N VAL A 170 -0.96 -10.31 -17.13
CA VAL A 170 -2.18 -11.08 -16.85
C VAL A 170 -3.38 -10.13 -16.79
N ARG A 171 -3.28 -9.02 -16.06
CA ARG A 171 -4.36 -8.03 -15.92
C ARG A 171 -4.68 -7.32 -17.24
N GLN A 172 -3.66 -7.11 -18.08
CA GLN A 172 -3.86 -6.61 -19.43
C GLN A 172 -4.76 -7.55 -20.25
N ILE A 173 -4.48 -8.86 -20.20
CA ILE A 173 -5.25 -9.87 -20.95
C ILE A 173 -6.69 -9.97 -20.40
N GLU A 174 -6.85 -10.06 -19.08
CA GLU A 174 -8.17 -10.16 -18.45
C GLU A 174 -9.07 -8.97 -18.76
N SER A 175 -8.52 -7.76 -18.76
CA SER A 175 -9.25 -6.53 -19.02
C SER A 175 -9.41 -6.20 -20.50
N ASN A 176 -8.79 -6.98 -21.38
CA ASN A 176 -8.73 -6.71 -22.83
C ASN A 176 -8.14 -5.33 -23.17
N ASN A 177 -7.20 -4.83 -22.36
CA ASN A 177 -6.51 -3.56 -22.58
C ASN A 177 -5.23 -3.76 -23.39
N SER A 178 -4.67 -2.67 -23.92
CA SER A 178 -3.45 -2.71 -24.77
C SER A 178 -2.16 -2.38 -24.01
N GLY A 179 -2.21 -1.95 -22.75
CA GLY A 179 -1.06 -1.50 -21.96
C GLY A 179 -0.88 -2.27 -20.65
N TYR A 180 0.18 -1.95 -19.92
CA TYR A 180 0.40 -2.47 -18.57
C TYR A 180 -0.80 -2.11 -17.68
N THR A 181 -1.39 -3.11 -17.05
CA THR A 181 -2.64 -2.93 -16.33
C THR A 181 -2.49 -3.38 -14.88
N VAL A 182 -2.99 -2.58 -13.95
CA VAL A 182 -3.11 -2.90 -12.53
C VAL A 182 -4.56 -3.14 -12.17
N ALA A 183 -4.79 -4.00 -11.18
CA ALA A 183 -6.14 -4.34 -10.74
C ALA A 183 -6.41 -3.85 -9.32
N TYR A 184 -7.67 -3.50 -9.10
CA TYR A 184 -8.21 -3.14 -7.80
C TYR A 184 -9.48 -3.93 -7.51
N MET A 185 -9.74 -4.14 -6.23
CA MET A 185 -11.01 -4.67 -5.76
C MET A 185 -11.77 -3.56 -5.03
N TYR A 186 -13.04 -3.39 -5.34
CA TYR A 186 -13.86 -2.42 -4.61
C TYR A 186 -14.07 -2.86 -3.17
N ALA A 187 -13.88 -1.94 -2.25
CA ALA A 187 -14.36 -2.11 -0.90
C ALA A 187 -15.89 -2.04 -0.93
N SER A 188 -16.53 -3.19 -0.98
CA SER A 188 -17.96 -3.29 -0.73
C SER A 188 -18.19 -3.01 0.76
N LEU A 189 -18.28 -1.74 1.10
CA LEU A 189 -18.82 -1.29 2.38
C LEU A 189 -20.36 -1.20 2.28
N ILE A 190 -20.96 -1.94 1.33
CA ILE A 190 -22.39 -2.22 1.39
C ILE A 190 -22.55 -3.03 2.66
N GLU A 191 -22.91 -2.32 3.67
CA GLU A 191 -23.30 -2.85 4.96
C GLU A 191 -24.39 -3.90 4.75
N PRO A 192 -24.43 -4.93 5.58
CA PRO A 192 -25.56 -5.83 5.69
C PRO A 192 -26.83 -5.13 6.25
N GLN A 193 -27.01 -3.86 5.94
CA GLN A 193 -28.25 -3.13 6.22
C GLN A 193 -29.37 -3.47 5.22
N LEU A 194 -29.07 -4.35 4.30
CA LEU A 194 -30.09 -4.94 3.42
C LEU A 194 -30.72 -6.20 4.02
N TRP A 195 -30.42 -6.53 5.27
CA TRP A 195 -31.01 -7.67 5.99
C TRP A 195 -31.76 -7.22 7.23
#